data_ca91ffb635e4d4ff0a65852c7433aac4
#
_entry.id   ca91ffb635e4d4ff0a65852c7433aac4
#
_cell.length_a   1.000
_cell.length_b   1.000
_cell.length_c   1.000
_cell.angle_alpha   90.00
_cell.angle_beta   90.00
_cell.angle_gamma   90.00
#
_symmetry.space_group_name_H-M   'P 1'
#
loop_
_entity.id
_entity.type
_entity.pdbx_description
1 polymer ?
#
loop_
_entity_poly.entity_id
_entity_poly.type
_entity_poly.pdbx_seq_one_letter_code
_entity_poly.pdbx_strand_id
1 'polypeptide(L)'
;MAQRKLKDYMEKCMRMLDELNIPYCKDIKELSVSHAERRWGQTSWRQSVGTGEKTDFKISISYKLINEKYTPTDEGLMNTMIHELLHTCPDCHGHGAQWKAYAKMVYDRYGIDIKRCGNDNDKGVDEKEQDVVKKFTYVVQCEKCGAKIGRYRMSKVIEHPQSYRCKCGGELNRIK
;
A
#
# COMPACT_ATOMS: atom_id res chain seq x y z
N MET A 1 -0.51 -22.31 -1.59
CA MET A 1 0.81 -21.67 -1.77
C MET A 1 0.84 -20.21 -1.30
N ALA A 2 -0.07 -19.33 -1.73
CA ALA A 2 -0.08 -17.92 -1.33
C ALA A 2 -0.09 -17.65 0.20
N GLN A 3 -0.89 -18.40 0.95
CA GLN A 3 -1.02 -18.22 2.40
C GLN A 3 0.24 -18.63 3.19
N ARG A 4 0.96 -19.63 2.70
CA ARG A 4 2.24 -20.05 3.29
C ARG A 4 3.30 -18.95 3.13
N LYS A 5 3.38 -18.33 1.95
CA LYS A 5 4.29 -17.22 1.67
C LYS A 5 4.01 -16.02 2.59
N LEU A 6 2.74 -15.65 2.81
CA LEU A 6 2.38 -14.55 3.73
C LEU A 6 2.86 -14.80 5.16
N LYS A 7 2.73 -16.01 5.66
CA LYS A 7 3.13 -16.36 7.03
C LYS A 7 4.64 -16.25 7.22
N ASP A 8 5.40 -16.77 6.27
CA ASP A 8 6.87 -16.71 6.31
C ASP A 8 7.39 -15.24 6.31
N TYR A 9 6.77 -14.38 5.49
CA TYR A 9 7.09 -12.95 5.46
C TYR A 9 6.65 -12.22 6.72
N MET A 10 5.49 -12.57 7.28
CA MET A 10 5.03 -12.00 8.56
C MET A 10 6.02 -12.31 9.68
N GLU A 11 6.45 -13.56 9.81
CA GLU A 11 7.44 -13.98 10.80
C GLU A 11 8.79 -13.26 10.62
N LYS A 12 9.21 -13.06 9.36
CA LYS A 12 10.42 -12.28 9.05
C LYS A 12 10.27 -10.82 9.49
N CYS A 13 9.14 -10.18 9.18
CA CYS A 13 8.87 -8.80 9.58
C CYS A 13 8.79 -8.66 11.11
N MET A 14 8.15 -9.61 11.79
CA MET A 14 8.09 -9.64 13.25
C MET A 14 9.47 -9.72 13.89
N ARG A 15 10.36 -10.60 13.40
CA ARG A 15 11.75 -10.67 13.87
C ARG A 15 12.50 -9.34 13.70
N MET A 16 12.31 -8.66 12.56
CA MET A 16 12.93 -7.35 12.32
C MET A 16 12.46 -6.30 13.35
N LEU A 17 11.19 -6.30 13.72
CA LEU A 17 10.65 -5.41 14.74
C LEU A 17 11.11 -5.78 16.13
N ASP A 18 11.24 -7.08 16.43
CA ASP A 18 11.82 -7.58 17.70
C ASP A 18 13.28 -7.13 17.87
N GLU A 19 14.11 -7.22 16.84
CA GLU A 19 15.50 -6.74 16.86
C GLU A 19 15.61 -5.23 17.15
N LEU A 20 14.60 -4.45 16.76
CA LEU A 20 14.51 -3.02 17.00
C LEU A 20 13.82 -2.68 18.33
N ASN A 21 13.38 -3.68 19.11
CA ASN A 21 12.57 -3.51 20.31
C ASN A 21 11.30 -2.65 20.09
N ILE A 22 10.68 -2.76 18.90
CA ILE A 22 9.43 -2.07 18.59
C ILE A 22 8.26 -2.86 19.19
N PRO A 23 7.39 -2.24 20.04
CA PRO A 23 6.35 -2.94 20.80
C PRO A 23 5.09 -3.16 19.95
N TYR A 24 5.11 -4.08 19.02
CA TYR A 24 3.94 -4.47 18.24
C TYR A 24 3.15 -5.61 18.90
N CYS A 25 1.89 -5.83 18.49
CA CYS A 25 1.10 -6.97 18.95
C CYS A 25 1.60 -8.27 18.30
N LYS A 26 2.05 -9.23 19.13
CA LYS A 26 2.52 -10.54 18.66
C LYS A 26 1.38 -11.51 18.32
N ASP A 27 0.21 -11.31 18.93
CA ASP A 27 -0.96 -12.16 18.75
C ASP A 27 -1.89 -11.58 17.66
N ILE A 28 -1.48 -11.73 16.41
CA ILE A 28 -2.32 -11.38 15.26
C ILE A 28 -3.34 -12.51 15.03
N LYS A 29 -4.61 -12.23 15.28
CA LYS A 29 -5.70 -13.21 15.21
C LYS A 29 -5.98 -13.74 13.80
N GLU A 30 -5.72 -12.92 12.79
CA GLU A 30 -5.97 -13.31 11.40
C GLU A 30 -4.99 -12.59 10.47
N LEU A 31 -4.36 -13.36 9.58
CA LEU A 31 -3.59 -12.87 8.46
C LEU A 31 -4.24 -13.37 7.17
N SER A 32 -4.77 -12.47 6.36
CA SER A 32 -5.59 -12.80 5.19
C SER A 32 -5.17 -12.05 3.93
N VAL A 33 -5.69 -12.48 2.80
CA VAL A 33 -5.51 -11.85 1.49
C VAL A 33 -6.73 -10.99 1.18
N SER A 34 -6.50 -9.72 0.83
CA SER A 34 -7.55 -8.79 0.41
C SER A 34 -7.57 -8.64 -1.10
N HIS A 35 -8.76 -8.66 -1.69
CA HIS A 35 -9.00 -8.32 -3.10
C HIS A 35 -9.43 -6.86 -3.31
N ALA A 36 -9.24 -6.00 -2.30
CA ALA A 36 -9.53 -4.57 -2.41
C ALA A 36 -8.58 -3.89 -3.41
N GLU A 37 -9.15 -3.24 -4.41
CA GLU A 37 -8.42 -2.63 -5.54
C GLU A 37 -7.50 -1.45 -5.15
N ARG A 38 -7.80 -0.76 -4.04
CA ARG A 38 -7.18 0.53 -3.69
C ARG A 38 -6.33 0.50 -2.43
N ARG A 39 -6.17 -0.66 -1.79
CA ARG A 39 -5.42 -0.79 -0.54
C ARG A 39 -4.39 -1.88 -0.66
N TRP A 40 -3.16 -1.59 -0.24
CA TRP A 40 -2.06 -2.54 -0.19
C TRP A 40 -2.12 -3.44 1.04
N GLY A 41 -2.58 -2.86 2.16
CA GLY A 41 -2.82 -3.56 3.41
C GLY A 41 -3.92 -2.90 4.22
N GLN A 42 -4.34 -3.57 5.27
CA GLN A 42 -5.27 -3.04 6.27
C GLN A 42 -5.09 -3.78 7.57
N THR A 43 -4.96 -3.00 8.65
CA THR A 43 -5.07 -3.48 10.03
C THR A 43 -6.43 -3.11 10.59
N SER A 44 -7.09 -4.05 11.24
CA SER A 44 -8.35 -3.86 11.97
C SER A 44 -8.25 -4.50 13.36
N TRP A 45 -9.07 -4.01 14.29
CA TRP A 45 -9.08 -4.44 15.68
C TRP A 45 -10.48 -4.32 16.28
N ARG A 46 -10.68 -4.95 17.43
CA ARG A 46 -11.81 -4.63 18.32
C ARG A 46 -11.37 -3.57 19.32
N GLN A 47 -12.27 -2.66 19.67
CA GLN A 47 -12.00 -1.64 20.67
C GLN A 47 -13.06 -1.73 21.77
N SER A 48 -12.61 -1.82 23.02
CA SER A 48 -13.48 -1.75 24.19
C SER A 48 -14.05 -0.33 24.34
N VAL A 49 -15.35 -0.23 24.49
CA VAL A 49 -16.06 1.07 24.64
C VAL A 49 -15.72 1.73 25.98
N GLY A 50 -15.43 0.94 27.02
CA GLY A 50 -15.16 1.48 28.38
C GLY A 50 -13.70 1.90 28.56
N THR A 51 -12.74 1.08 28.12
CA THR A 51 -11.31 1.30 28.36
C THR A 51 -10.59 1.90 27.16
N GLY A 52 -11.19 1.85 25.96
CA GLY A 52 -10.51 2.23 24.71
C GLY A 52 -9.45 1.22 24.27
N GLU A 53 -9.25 0.12 25.01
CA GLU A 53 -8.28 -0.91 24.72
C GLU A 53 -8.57 -1.58 23.37
N LYS A 54 -7.51 -1.84 22.60
CA LYS A 54 -7.59 -2.48 21.28
C LYS A 54 -7.06 -3.90 21.35
N THR A 55 -7.85 -4.82 20.86
CA THR A 55 -7.58 -6.26 20.87
C THR A 55 -7.96 -6.89 19.54
N ASP A 56 -7.69 -8.18 19.38
CA ASP A 56 -8.08 -8.97 18.21
C ASP A 56 -7.64 -8.37 16.88
N PHE A 57 -6.36 -7.98 16.82
CA PHE A 57 -5.79 -7.42 15.60
C PHE A 57 -5.83 -8.42 14.45
N LYS A 58 -6.30 -7.94 13.30
CA LYS A 58 -6.34 -8.68 12.04
C LYS A 58 -5.63 -7.88 10.97
N ILE A 59 -4.80 -8.53 10.18
CA ILE A 59 -4.06 -7.91 9.07
C ILE A 59 -4.47 -8.57 7.77
N SER A 60 -4.80 -7.75 6.77
CA SER A 60 -5.03 -8.22 5.41
C SER A 60 -4.06 -7.55 4.44
N ILE A 61 -3.52 -8.33 3.50
CA ILE A 61 -2.54 -7.89 2.50
C ILE A 61 -3.15 -8.03 1.10
N SER A 62 -2.92 -7.06 0.24
CA SER A 62 -3.42 -7.09 -1.14
C SER A 62 -2.93 -8.31 -1.89
N TYR A 63 -3.84 -8.98 -2.62
CA TYR A 63 -3.52 -10.09 -3.52
C TYR A 63 -2.47 -9.73 -4.58
N LYS A 64 -2.35 -8.45 -4.95
CA LYS A 64 -1.36 -7.96 -5.90
C LYS A 64 0.09 -8.15 -5.42
N LEU A 65 0.31 -8.13 -4.10
CA LEU A 65 1.64 -8.29 -3.49
C LEU A 65 2.10 -9.76 -3.35
N ILE A 66 1.23 -10.72 -3.70
CA ILE A 66 1.52 -12.15 -3.61
C ILE A 66 1.26 -12.90 -4.90
N ASN A 67 0.70 -12.23 -5.90
CA ASN A 67 0.37 -12.81 -7.19
C ASN A 67 1.42 -12.43 -8.22
N GLU A 68 2.13 -13.42 -8.74
CA GLU A 68 3.22 -13.28 -9.72
C GLU A 68 2.81 -12.54 -11.00
N LYS A 69 1.51 -12.50 -11.32
CA LYS A 69 0.99 -11.72 -12.44
C LYS A 69 1.34 -10.23 -12.36
N TYR A 70 1.48 -9.71 -11.13
CA TYR A 70 1.77 -8.29 -10.86
C TYR A 70 3.24 -8.02 -10.60
N THR A 71 4.10 -9.03 -10.73
CA THR A 71 5.55 -8.94 -10.51
C THR A 71 5.96 -8.22 -9.21
N PRO A 72 5.29 -8.52 -8.07
CA PRO A 72 5.56 -7.83 -6.82
C PRO A 72 6.98 -8.10 -6.33
N THR A 73 7.61 -7.10 -5.73
CA THR A 73 8.90 -7.28 -5.05
C THR A 73 8.71 -7.79 -3.62
N ASP A 74 9.67 -8.55 -3.13
CA ASP A 74 9.70 -8.98 -1.72
C ASP A 74 9.75 -7.76 -0.78
N GLU A 75 10.47 -6.71 -1.18
CA GLU A 75 10.53 -5.45 -0.44
C GLU A 75 9.15 -4.78 -0.36
N GLY A 76 8.39 -4.72 -1.45
CA GLY A 76 7.03 -4.16 -1.48
C GLY A 76 6.07 -4.89 -0.55
N LEU A 77 6.18 -6.23 -0.48
CA LEU A 77 5.41 -7.06 0.45
C LEU A 77 5.82 -6.80 1.90
N MET A 78 7.12 -6.84 2.21
CA MET A 78 7.65 -6.56 3.55
C MET A 78 7.32 -5.16 4.03
N ASN A 79 7.49 -4.16 3.17
CA ASN A 79 7.12 -2.77 3.43
C ASN A 79 5.64 -2.66 3.88
N THR A 80 4.73 -3.32 3.16
CA THR A 80 3.31 -3.31 3.52
C THR A 80 3.05 -4.07 4.82
N MET A 81 3.66 -5.23 5.03
CA MET A 81 3.50 -5.99 6.29
C MET A 81 3.99 -5.22 7.50
N ILE A 82 5.17 -4.60 7.42
CA ILE A 82 5.71 -3.78 8.50
C ILE A 82 4.79 -2.58 8.75
N HIS A 83 4.31 -1.91 7.70
CA HIS A 83 3.35 -0.81 7.82
C HIS A 83 2.13 -1.22 8.67
N GLU A 84 1.54 -2.38 8.35
CA GLU A 84 0.36 -2.89 9.06
C GLU A 84 0.71 -3.35 10.49
N LEU A 85 1.87 -3.95 10.72
CA LEU A 85 2.33 -4.31 12.07
C LEU A 85 2.55 -3.08 12.95
N LEU A 86 3.09 -1.98 12.39
CA LEU A 86 3.24 -0.72 13.14
C LEU A 86 1.91 -0.14 13.60
N HIS A 87 0.79 -0.42 12.91
CA HIS A 87 -0.53 -0.03 13.39
C HIS A 87 -1.02 -0.82 14.59
N THR A 88 -0.35 -1.92 14.96
CA THR A 88 -0.66 -2.69 16.17
C THR A 88 0.13 -2.21 17.38
N CYS A 89 1.11 -1.32 17.21
CA CYS A 89 1.86 -0.74 18.32
C CYS A 89 0.98 0.18 19.17
N PRO A 90 1.22 0.31 20.47
CA PRO A 90 0.59 1.34 21.29
C PRO A 90 0.77 2.73 20.67
N ASP A 91 -0.30 3.52 20.66
CA ASP A 91 -0.33 4.91 20.15
C ASP A 91 0.02 5.09 18.65
N CYS A 92 0.10 3.99 17.88
CA CYS A 92 0.44 4.00 16.45
C CYS A 92 -0.74 3.70 15.52
N HIS A 93 -1.97 3.89 15.95
CA HIS A 93 -3.17 3.57 15.16
C HIS A 93 -3.41 4.50 13.95
N GLY A 94 -2.71 5.65 13.95
CA GLY A 94 -2.56 6.52 12.79
C GLY A 94 -1.07 6.68 12.45
N HIS A 95 -0.76 7.51 11.45
CA HIS A 95 0.61 7.79 11.03
C HIS A 95 1.19 9.01 11.78
N GLY A 96 1.05 9.03 13.11
CA GLY A 96 1.54 10.07 14.02
C GLY A 96 3.07 10.07 14.18
N ALA A 97 3.56 10.85 15.15
CA ALA A 97 4.99 10.98 15.42
C ALA A 97 5.65 9.65 15.79
N GLN A 98 5.02 8.86 16.67
CA GLN A 98 5.54 7.57 17.12
C GLN A 98 5.62 6.55 15.98
N TRP A 99 4.56 6.45 15.15
CA TRP A 99 4.57 5.59 13.97
C TRP A 99 5.72 5.96 13.01
N LYS A 100 5.91 7.26 12.75
CA LYS A 100 7.03 7.76 11.91
C LYS A 100 8.40 7.45 12.50
N ALA A 101 8.53 7.55 13.82
CA ALA A 101 9.79 7.19 14.51
C ALA A 101 10.12 5.72 14.31
N TYR A 102 9.17 4.81 14.49
CA TYR A 102 9.36 3.39 14.24
C TYR A 102 9.65 3.07 12.75
N ALA A 103 8.92 3.70 11.83
CA ALA A 103 9.19 3.57 10.40
C ALA A 103 10.62 4.02 10.06
N LYS A 104 11.10 5.11 10.67
CA LYS A 104 12.49 5.58 10.51
C LYS A 104 13.51 4.58 11.08
N MET A 105 13.27 3.98 12.25
CA MET A 105 14.15 2.94 12.80
C MET A 105 14.30 1.75 11.84
N VAL A 106 13.19 1.32 11.21
CA VAL A 106 13.21 0.26 10.20
C VAL A 106 14.05 0.68 8.99
N TYR A 107 13.86 1.91 8.51
CA TYR A 107 14.64 2.45 7.39
C TYR A 107 16.14 2.50 7.71
N ASP A 108 16.50 3.06 8.86
CA ASP A 108 17.91 3.23 9.28
C ASP A 108 18.64 1.88 9.40
N ARG A 109 17.92 0.82 9.80
CA ARG A 109 18.52 -0.52 10.02
C ARG A 109 18.51 -1.42 8.78
N TYR A 110 17.43 -1.37 7.98
CA TYR A 110 17.18 -2.33 6.91
C TYR A 110 17.02 -1.70 5.52
N GLY A 111 17.02 -0.37 5.42
CA GLY A 111 16.84 0.35 4.15
C GLY A 111 15.40 0.33 3.61
N ILE A 112 14.43 -0.24 4.35
CA ILE A 112 13.04 -0.35 3.91
C ILE A 112 12.29 0.95 4.24
N ASP A 113 11.93 1.73 3.22
CA ASP A 113 11.24 3.03 3.37
C ASP A 113 9.73 2.83 3.56
N ILE A 114 9.29 2.78 4.83
CA ILE A 114 7.87 2.60 5.19
C ILE A 114 7.13 3.92 5.05
N LYS A 115 6.40 4.09 3.96
CA LYS A 115 5.62 5.31 3.67
C LYS A 115 4.19 5.21 4.17
N ARG A 116 3.60 6.36 4.53
CA ARG A 116 2.17 6.48 4.86
C ARG A 116 1.27 6.02 3.70
N CYS A 117 1.63 6.41 2.48
CA CYS A 117 0.93 6.04 1.25
C CYS A 117 1.96 5.51 0.26
N GLY A 118 1.79 4.29 -0.20
CA GLY A 118 2.57 3.72 -1.28
C GLY A 118 1.80 3.79 -2.60
N ASN A 119 2.51 3.93 -3.71
CA ASN A 119 1.97 3.76 -5.05
C ASN A 119 2.40 2.41 -5.65
N ASP A 120 1.92 2.08 -6.85
CA ASP A 120 2.21 0.81 -7.51
C ASP A 120 3.73 0.63 -7.73
N ASN A 121 4.46 1.69 -8.09
CA ASN A 121 5.91 1.66 -8.27
C ASN A 121 6.66 1.38 -6.95
N ASP A 122 6.23 1.98 -5.83
CA ASP A 122 6.82 1.73 -4.50
C ASP A 122 6.68 0.25 -4.08
N LYS A 123 5.73 -0.48 -4.65
CA LYS A 123 5.43 -1.88 -4.34
C LYS A 123 5.97 -2.87 -5.37
N GLY A 124 6.64 -2.37 -6.41
CA GLY A 124 7.13 -3.18 -7.52
C GLY A 124 6.02 -3.81 -8.35
N VAL A 125 4.80 -3.24 -8.29
CA VAL A 125 3.64 -3.75 -9.03
C VAL A 125 3.50 -2.99 -10.33
N ASP A 126 3.83 -3.65 -11.44
CA ASP A 126 3.60 -3.13 -12.79
C ASP A 126 2.16 -3.40 -13.22
N GLU A 127 1.32 -2.36 -13.26
CA GLU A 127 0.06 -2.43 -14.00
C GLU A 127 0.38 -2.27 -15.48
N LYS A 128 0.20 -3.34 -16.25
CA LYS A 128 0.33 -3.27 -17.72
C LYS A 128 -0.58 -2.15 -18.24
N GLU A 129 -0.06 -1.37 -19.16
CA GLU A 129 -0.69 -0.18 -19.76
C GLU A 129 -2.16 -0.36 -20.18
N GLN A 130 -2.53 -1.58 -20.59
CA GLN A 130 -3.90 -1.95 -20.94
C GLN A 130 -4.89 -1.97 -19.76
N ASP A 131 -4.40 -2.15 -18.52
CA ASP A 131 -5.27 -2.24 -17.35
C ASP A 131 -5.75 -0.86 -16.89
N VAL A 132 -5.02 0.23 -17.18
CA VAL A 132 -5.43 1.61 -16.84
C VAL A 132 -6.73 1.98 -17.54
N VAL A 133 -6.86 1.67 -18.85
CA VAL A 133 -8.07 1.97 -19.63
C VAL A 133 -9.26 1.14 -19.17
N LYS A 134 -9.04 -0.12 -18.77
CA LYS A 134 -10.09 -1.00 -18.23
C LYS A 134 -10.53 -0.60 -16.83
N LYS A 135 -9.58 -0.21 -15.98
CA LYS A 135 -9.78 0.07 -14.55
C LYS A 135 -10.57 1.35 -14.29
N PHE A 136 -10.29 2.41 -15.03
CA PHE A 136 -10.87 3.73 -14.77
C PHE A 136 -12.10 4.04 -15.65
N THR A 137 -13.06 4.81 -15.09
CA THR A 137 -14.24 5.27 -15.82
C THR A 137 -13.87 6.27 -16.93
N TYR A 138 -12.88 7.11 -16.62
CA TYR A 138 -12.40 8.17 -17.52
C TYR A 138 -10.88 8.09 -17.65
N VAL A 139 -10.35 8.27 -18.86
CA VAL A 139 -8.91 8.22 -19.11
C VAL A 139 -8.51 9.32 -20.10
N VAL A 140 -7.45 10.06 -19.78
CA VAL A 140 -6.75 10.92 -20.73
C VAL A 140 -5.35 10.37 -21.01
N GLN A 141 -4.88 10.57 -22.23
CA GLN A 141 -3.55 10.12 -22.68
C GLN A 141 -2.76 11.29 -23.22
N CYS A 142 -1.46 11.30 -22.94
CA CYS A 142 -0.53 12.25 -23.51
C CYS A 142 -0.17 11.85 -24.95
N GLU A 143 -0.29 12.78 -25.90
CA GLU A 143 0.09 12.52 -27.30
C GLU A 143 1.58 12.31 -27.49
N LYS A 144 2.41 13.00 -26.69
CA LYS A 144 3.87 12.98 -26.85
C LYS A 144 4.52 11.73 -26.26
N CYS A 145 4.14 11.32 -25.05
CA CYS A 145 4.81 10.23 -24.32
C CYS A 145 3.91 9.02 -24.03
N GLY A 146 2.64 9.04 -24.44
CA GLY A 146 1.70 7.95 -24.23
C GLY A 146 1.20 7.79 -22.79
N ALA A 147 1.71 8.56 -21.84
CA ALA A 147 1.33 8.45 -20.42
C ALA A 147 -0.18 8.62 -20.23
N LYS A 148 -0.80 7.72 -19.45
CA LYS A 148 -2.25 7.70 -19.21
C LYS A 148 -2.58 8.15 -17.79
N ILE A 149 -3.62 8.96 -17.64
CA ILE A 149 -4.17 9.43 -16.37
C ILE A 149 -5.61 8.95 -16.26
N GLY A 150 -5.87 8.03 -15.33
CA GLY A 150 -7.20 7.49 -15.08
C GLY A 150 -7.90 8.18 -13.91
N ARG A 151 -9.24 8.29 -13.99
CA ARG A 151 -10.11 8.81 -12.93
C ARG A 151 -11.41 7.99 -12.87
N TYR A 152 -11.93 7.78 -11.65
CA TYR A 152 -13.24 7.14 -11.44
C TYR A 152 -14.40 8.13 -11.50
N ARG A 153 -14.12 9.41 -11.20
CA ARG A 153 -15.10 10.50 -11.26
C ARG A 153 -14.61 11.56 -12.23
N MET A 154 -15.56 12.30 -12.78
CA MET A 154 -15.25 13.47 -13.60
C MET A 154 -14.39 14.44 -12.81
N SER A 155 -13.36 14.98 -13.44
CA SER A 155 -12.45 15.96 -12.86
C SER A 155 -12.03 16.95 -13.94
N LYS A 156 -11.57 18.13 -13.53
CA LYS A 156 -11.20 19.20 -14.48
C LYS A 156 -10.22 18.74 -15.57
N VAL A 157 -9.26 17.86 -15.23
CA VAL A 157 -8.31 17.32 -16.23
C VAL A 157 -8.98 16.37 -17.25
N ILE A 158 -10.08 15.73 -16.88
CA ILE A 158 -10.85 14.87 -17.77
C ILE A 158 -11.83 15.70 -18.63
N GLU A 159 -12.44 16.70 -18.03
CA GLU A 159 -13.43 17.57 -18.66
C GLU A 159 -12.78 18.53 -19.66
N HIS A 160 -11.62 19.08 -19.28
CA HIS A 160 -10.87 20.06 -20.09
C HIS A 160 -9.40 19.65 -20.23
N PRO A 161 -9.10 18.49 -20.87
CA PRO A 161 -7.72 17.98 -20.97
C PRO A 161 -6.77 18.96 -21.67
N GLN A 162 -7.28 19.73 -22.63
CA GLN A 162 -6.54 20.75 -23.38
C GLN A 162 -6.00 21.89 -22.49
N SER A 163 -6.59 22.11 -21.31
CA SER A 163 -6.12 23.11 -20.32
C SER A 163 -4.94 22.63 -19.47
N TYR A 164 -4.53 21.39 -19.65
CA TYR A 164 -3.45 20.76 -18.88
C TYR A 164 -2.34 20.26 -19.81
N ARG A 165 -1.13 20.10 -19.22
CA ARG A 165 0.02 19.51 -19.92
C ARG A 165 0.55 18.33 -19.13
N CYS A 166 1.03 17.32 -19.85
CA CYS A 166 1.77 16.24 -19.29
C CYS A 166 3.09 16.73 -18.68
N LYS A 167 3.67 15.98 -17.74
CA LYS A 167 5.03 16.27 -17.21
C LYS A 167 6.10 16.41 -18.31
N CYS A 168 5.92 15.74 -19.45
CA CYS A 168 6.82 15.85 -20.60
C CYS A 168 6.50 17.07 -21.50
N GLY A 169 5.54 17.94 -21.14
CA GLY A 169 5.08 19.09 -21.91
C GLY A 169 4.07 18.76 -23.04
N GLY A 170 3.73 17.48 -23.26
CA GLY A 170 2.79 17.06 -24.30
C GLY A 170 1.33 17.39 -23.96
N GLU A 171 0.50 17.47 -24.97
CA GLU A 171 -0.95 17.66 -24.85
C GLU A 171 -1.65 16.41 -24.32
N LEU A 172 -2.78 16.60 -23.63
CA LEU A 172 -3.58 15.53 -23.08
C LEU A 172 -4.89 15.42 -23.85
N ASN A 173 -5.23 14.21 -24.30
CA ASN A 173 -6.48 13.91 -24.97
C ASN A 173 -7.27 12.86 -24.21
N ARG A 174 -8.59 13.04 -24.15
CA ARG A 174 -9.49 12.07 -23.55
C ARG A 174 -9.66 10.87 -24.48
N ILE A 175 -9.41 9.67 -23.97
CA ILE A 175 -9.54 8.40 -24.69
C ILE A 175 -10.67 7.50 -24.14
N LYS A 176 -11.21 7.86 -22.96
CA LYS A 176 -12.36 7.19 -22.35
C LYS A 176 -13.14 8.15 -21.44
#